data_da46e0774aae022ceb777b7d9a5ec94c
#
_entry.id   da46e0774aae022ceb777b7d9a5ec94c
#
_cell.length_a   1.000
_cell.length_b   1.000
_cell.length_c   1.000
_cell.angle_alpha   90.00
_cell.angle_beta   90.00
_cell.angle_gamma   90.00
#
_symmetry.space_group_name_H-M   'P 1'
#
loop_
_entity.id
_entity.type
_entity.pdbx_description
1 polymer ?
#
loop_
_entity_poly.entity_id
_entity_poly.type
_entity_poly.pdbx_seq_one_letter_code
_entity_poly.pdbx_strand_id
1 'polypeptide(L)'
;TITGGTVNATGNEDGAGIGGGSSGSGENITINDGKVTATGGSYAAGIGGGSVGAWGGDAGSGKNITINGGTVNATGTDGGAGIGGGENGNGEDITINGGKVNASGAYGGAGIGGGVNGIGSKVTVSGAAQVTATATDIGPDWSGAATGATIGGGGSNTVDSDGNPVSIPGTEIQADISGLTTGYIHHIIYNPDLDSDGKPDGILKEWWEFALPKPIPDGESLDLHVETLKGAPLLFNTRQQGSTLRVTTDNLSARLHGTRQALETLQEQGVEQIQFVTTLKTTTLSVADLLAEGGSWFALEHDGLGSRRLSAAQAESLKCQMR
;
A
#
# COMPACT_ATOMS: atom_id res chain seq x y z
N THR A 1 7.09 20.22 10.73
CA THR A 1 6.06 20.15 9.67
C THR A 1 6.65 20.65 8.35
N ILE A 2 6.41 19.89 7.26
CA ILE A 2 6.76 20.25 5.87
C ILE A 2 5.44 20.46 5.12
N THR A 3 5.25 21.64 4.53
CA THR A 3 3.98 22.00 3.85
C THR A 3 4.08 22.00 2.33
N GLY A 4 5.29 21.82 1.78
CA GLY A 4 5.55 21.80 0.33
C GLY A 4 7.01 22.09 0.02
N GLY A 5 7.31 22.29 -1.26
CA GLY A 5 8.67 22.57 -1.74
C GLY A 5 9.52 21.33 -1.94
N THR A 6 10.83 21.50 -2.04
CA THR A 6 11.80 20.41 -2.16
C THR A 6 12.70 20.39 -0.95
N VAL A 7 12.74 19.27 -0.23
CA VAL A 7 13.58 19.05 0.94
C VAL A 7 14.51 17.87 0.65
N ASN A 8 15.81 18.11 0.73
CA ASN A 8 16.83 17.06 0.71
C ASN A 8 17.56 17.11 2.07
N ALA A 9 17.39 16.09 2.87
CA ALA A 9 17.93 16.01 4.21
C ALA A 9 18.77 14.73 4.37
N THR A 10 19.98 14.89 4.82
CA THR A 10 20.87 13.76 5.13
C THR A 10 21.32 13.90 6.58
N GLY A 11 21.11 12.86 7.36
CA GLY A 11 21.63 12.77 8.72
C GLY A 11 23.15 12.75 8.70
N ASN A 12 23.75 13.36 9.70
CA ASN A 12 25.19 13.28 9.92
C ASN A 12 25.45 12.29 11.06
N GLU A 13 26.51 11.50 10.95
CA GLU A 13 26.83 10.46 11.93
C GLU A 13 25.58 9.61 12.27
N ASP A 14 25.12 9.63 13.51
CA ASP A 14 24.01 8.82 14.03
C ASP A 14 22.64 9.52 13.95
N GLY A 15 22.53 10.63 13.24
CA GLY A 15 21.28 11.40 13.14
C GLY A 15 20.36 10.91 12.04
N ALA A 16 19.04 10.99 12.25
CA ALA A 16 18.05 10.78 11.20
C ALA A 16 18.16 11.88 10.13
N GLY A 17 17.78 11.57 8.88
CA GLY A 17 17.67 12.57 7.82
C GLY A 17 16.69 13.68 8.21
N ILE A 18 15.52 13.29 8.71
CA ILE A 18 14.52 14.19 9.29
C ILE A 18 14.06 13.59 10.62
N GLY A 19 14.38 14.26 11.73
CA GLY A 19 13.94 13.81 13.05
C GLY A 19 14.98 13.96 14.15
N GLY A 20 15.28 12.87 14.85
CA GLY A 20 16.22 12.85 15.98
C GLY A 20 17.69 12.92 15.55
N GLY A 21 18.53 13.60 16.33
CA GLY A 21 19.97 13.45 16.26
C GLY A 21 20.44 12.16 16.93
N SER A 22 21.76 12.01 17.17
CA SER A 22 22.32 10.86 17.90
C SER A 22 21.57 10.61 19.20
N SER A 23 21.11 9.37 19.43
CA SER A 23 20.25 8.95 20.55
C SER A 23 18.90 9.68 20.66
N GLY A 24 18.56 10.52 19.69
CA GLY A 24 17.33 11.34 19.70
C GLY A 24 16.16 10.67 18.99
N SER A 25 14.97 10.76 19.57
CA SER A 25 13.74 10.34 18.91
C SER A 25 13.25 11.42 17.93
N GLY A 26 12.64 10.98 16.82
CA GLY A 26 11.91 11.83 15.90
C GLY A 26 10.43 11.74 16.19
N GLU A 27 9.83 12.81 16.70
CA GLU A 27 8.45 12.81 17.13
C GLU A 27 7.65 13.93 16.48
N ASN A 28 6.32 13.67 16.28
CA ASN A 28 5.36 14.65 15.76
C ASN A 28 5.80 15.24 14.41
N ILE A 29 6.29 14.37 13.51
CA ILE A 29 6.75 14.76 12.18
C ILE A 29 5.53 14.74 11.24
N THR A 30 5.26 15.87 10.57
CA THR A 30 4.17 15.98 9.61
C THR A 30 4.68 16.44 8.26
N ILE A 31 4.36 15.69 7.20
CA ILE A 31 4.63 16.07 5.81
C ILE A 31 3.27 16.18 5.12
N ASN A 32 2.89 17.41 4.78
CA ASN A 32 1.61 17.67 4.12
C ASN A 32 1.72 17.56 2.60
N ASP A 33 2.83 18.00 2.03
CA ASP A 33 3.10 17.97 0.58
C ASP A 33 4.59 18.25 0.30
N GLY A 34 4.98 18.19 -0.98
CA GLY A 34 6.31 18.51 -1.47
C GLY A 34 7.08 17.28 -1.97
N LYS A 35 8.33 17.52 -2.38
CA LYS A 35 9.29 16.46 -2.71
C LYS A 35 10.31 16.36 -1.60
N VAL A 36 10.24 15.30 -0.82
CA VAL A 36 11.10 15.05 0.34
C VAL A 36 12.01 13.86 0.04
N THR A 37 13.30 14.06 0.18
CA THR A 37 14.31 13.00 0.20
C THR A 37 15.04 13.06 1.53
N ALA A 38 14.93 12.01 2.32
CA ALA A 38 15.52 11.92 3.65
C ALA A 38 16.38 10.65 3.74
N THR A 39 17.66 10.82 4.05
CA THR A 39 18.59 9.71 4.22
C THR A 39 19.18 9.79 5.64
N GLY A 40 19.14 8.69 6.38
CA GLY A 40 19.76 8.60 7.70
C GLY A 40 21.29 8.73 7.66
N GLY A 41 21.89 9.14 8.75
CA GLY A 41 23.30 8.90 9.04
C GLY A 41 23.51 7.45 9.48
N SER A 42 24.69 7.08 9.95
CA SER A 42 24.99 5.69 10.33
C SER A 42 23.97 5.15 11.33
N TYR A 43 23.42 3.99 11.03
CA TYR A 43 22.42 3.28 11.86
C TYR A 43 21.12 4.03 12.13
N ALA A 44 20.86 5.14 11.43
CA ALA A 44 19.75 6.03 11.70
C ALA A 44 18.62 5.88 10.67
N ALA A 45 17.41 6.28 11.06
CA ALA A 45 16.27 6.30 10.17
C ALA A 45 16.38 7.39 9.10
N GLY A 46 15.77 7.17 7.92
CA GLY A 46 15.57 8.24 6.94
C GLY A 46 14.69 9.35 7.53
N ILE A 47 13.52 8.98 8.08
CA ILE A 47 12.61 9.87 8.80
C ILE A 47 12.28 9.22 10.14
N GLY A 48 12.62 9.86 11.25
CA GLY A 48 12.29 9.38 12.58
C GLY A 48 13.46 9.45 13.57
N GLY A 49 13.85 8.32 14.14
CA GLY A 49 14.87 8.24 15.18
C GLY A 49 16.32 8.23 14.67
N GLY A 50 17.21 8.86 15.40
CA GLY A 50 18.65 8.66 15.24
C GLY A 50 19.11 7.35 15.91
N SER A 51 20.37 7.00 15.71
CA SER A 51 21.00 5.84 16.32
C SER A 51 21.63 6.16 17.67
N VAL A 52 21.97 5.12 18.43
CA VAL A 52 22.88 5.24 19.57
C VAL A 52 24.31 5.35 19.06
N GLY A 53 24.97 6.47 19.32
CA GLY A 53 26.36 6.59 18.98
C GLY A 53 27.26 5.60 19.75
N ALA A 54 28.51 5.53 19.38
CA ALA A 54 29.53 4.63 19.98
C ALA A 54 29.62 4.68 21.53
N TRP A 55 29.03 5.64 22.16
CA TRP A 55 29.05 5.84 23.62
C TRP A 55 27.86 5.23 24.36
N GLY A 56 26.97 4.57 23.64
CA GLY A 56 25.74 4.01 24.21
C GLY A 56 24.71 5.11 24.58
N GLY A 57 23.48 4.72 24.75
CA GLY A 57 22.36 5.60 25.10
C GLY A 57 21.05 4.89 24.76
N ASP A 58 19.94 5.56 24.99
CA ASP A 58 18.64 5.08 24.50
C ASP A 58 18.54 5.27 22.99
N ALA A 59 18.01 4.28 22.33
CA ALA A 59 17.83 4.32 20.89
C ALA A 59 16.77 5.35 20.49
N GLY A 60 17.02 6.08 19.42
CA GLY A 60 16.06 7.02 18.85
C GLY A 60 14.91 6.30 18.18
N SER A 61 13.70 6.56 18.64
CA SER A 61 12.45 6.04 18.04
C SER A 61 11.81 7.05 17.10
N GLY A 62 11.05 6.55 16.11
CA GLY A 62 10.16 7.38 15.29
C GLY A 62 8.73 7.25 15.78
N LYS A 63 8.09 8.36 16.18
CA LYS A 63 6.76 8.32 16.75
C LYS A 63 5.86 9.47 16.27
N ASN A 64 4.58 9.18 16.06
CA ASN A 64 3.60 10.15 15.55
C ASN A 64 4.08 10.79 14.24
N ILE A 65 4.41 9.96 13.25
CA ILE A 65 4.84 10.42 11.93
C ILE A 65 3.64 10.40 11.00
N THR A 66 3.30 11.54 10.42
CA THR A 66 2.13 11.67 9.53
C THR A 66 2.56 12.19 8.17
N ILE A 67 2.19 11.48 7.09
CA ILE A 67 2.39 11.89 5.70
C ILE A 67 1.02 12.03 5.06
N ASN A 68 0.64 13.27 4.71
CA ASN A 68 -0.66 13.57 4.11
C ASN A 68 -0.60 13.63 2.57
N GLY A 69 0.59 13.82 1.99
CA GLY A 69 0.74 13.96 0.55
C GLY A 69 2.19 14.11 0.11
N GLY A 70 2.37 14.49 -1.16
CA GLY A 70 3.68 14.72 -1.76
C GLY A 70 4.37 13.46 -2.26
N THR A 71 5.67 13.60 -2.58
CA THR A 71 6.56 12.48 -2.92
C THR A 71 7.65 12.38 -1.86
N VAL A 72 7.65 11.30 -1.10
CA VAL A 72 8.57 11.08 0.01
C VAL A 72 9.45 9.88 -0.29
N ASN A 73 10.77 10.07 -0.28
CA ASN A 73 11.76 9.01 -0.34
C ASN A 73 12.54 9.04 0.98
N ALA A 74 12.40 8.00 1.77
CA ALA A 74 13.02 7.85 3.07
C ALA A 74 13.90 6.60 3.09
N THR A 75 15.19 6.77 3.34
CA THR A 75 16.17 5.68 3.35
C THR A 75 16.87 5.64 4.70
N GLY A 76 16.69 4.55 5.42
CA GLY A 76 17.50 4.21 6.58
C GLY A 76 18.86 3.69 6.14
N THR A 77 19.84 3.74 7.02
CA THR A 77 21.20 3.25 6.77
C THR A 77 21.62 2.29 7.88
N ASP A 78 22.46 1.34 7.54
CA ASP A 78 23.19 0.46 8.49
C ASP A 78 22.32 -0.19 9.59
N GLY A 79 21.05 -0.47 9.32
CA GLY A 79 20.12 -1.02 10.30
C GLY A 79 19.01 -0.06 10.74
N GLY A 80 19.03 1.19 10.28
CA GLY A 80 17.94 2.13 10.48
C GLY A 80 16.72 1.82 9.59
N ALA A 81 15.52 2.15 10.06
CA ALA A 81 14.30 2.07 9.27
C ALA A 81 14.25 3.17 8.19
N GLY A 82 13.55 2.93 7.07
CA GLY A 82 13.23 4.00 6.13
C GLY A 82 12.45 5.11 6.82
N ILE A 83 11.31 4.74 7.45
CA ILE A 83 10.49 5.62 8.29
C ILE A 83 10.27 4.92 9.63
N GLY A 84 10.74 5.52 10.72
CA GLY A 84 10.56 4.96 12.06
C GLY A 84 11.80 5.04 12.95
N GLY A 85 12.27 3.93 13.52
CA GLY A 85 13.39 3.90 14.45
C GLY A 85 14.76 3.86 13.79
N GLY A 86 15.77 4.43 14.43
CA GLY A 86 17.18 4.06 14.20
C GLY A 86 17.46 2.67 14.77
N GLU A 87 18.70 2.18 14.68
CA GLU A 87 19.10 0.91 15.30
C GLU A 87 18.69 0.88 16.77
N ASN A 88 18.12 -0.22 17.24
CA ASN A 88 17.51 -0.42 18.56
C ASN A 88 16.30 0.50 18.85
N GLY A 89 15.86 1.32 17.91
CA GLY A 89 14.73 2.23 18.04
C GLY A 89 13.43 1.66 17.44
N ASN A 90 12.31 2.05 18.02
CA ASN A 90 10.98 1.62 17.58
C ASN A 90 10.39 2.59 16.54
N GLY A 91 9.46 2.07 15.72
CA GLY A 91 8.58 2.90 14.88
C GLY A 91 7.13 2.73 15.33
N GLU A 92 6.51 3.81 15.78
CA GLU A 92 5.17 3.76 16.36
C GLU A 92 4.26 4.89 15.83
N ASP A 93 2.98 4.60 15.68
CA ASP A 93 1.96 5.57 15.29
C ASP A 93 2.32 6.30 13.97
N ILE A 94 2.63 5.51 12.92
CA ILE A 94 2.98 6.02 11.59
C ILE A 94 1.74 6.01 10.71
N THR A 95 1.35 7.18 10.20
CA THR A 95 0.14 7.35 9.40
C THR A 95 0.47 7.94 8.02
N ILE A 96 0.03 7.28 6.95
CA ILE A 96 0.18 7.74 5.57
C ILE A 96 -1.20 7.88 4.95
N ASN A 97 -1.67 9.13 4.81
CA ASN A 97 -3.01 9.44 4.32
C ASN A 97 -3.06 9.66 2.80
N GLY A 98 -1.91 9.84 2.16
CA GLY A 98 -1.82 10.10 0.72
C GLY A 98 -0.38 10.26 0.27
N GLY A 99 -0.22 10.60 -1.02
CA GLY A 99 1.08 10.80 -1.65
C GLY A 99 1.74 9.53 -2.14
N LYS A 100 2.96 9.69 -2.70
CA LYS A 100 3.82 8.59 -3.11
C LYS A 100 4.98 8.47 -2.12
N VAL A 101 5.00 7.38 -1.36
CA VAL A 101 6.00 7.15 -0.30
C VAL A 101 6.84 5.92 -0.65
N ASN A 102 8.14 6.11 -0.73
CA ASN A 102 9.13 5.05 -0.85
C ASN A 102 9.94 5.04 0.45
N ALA A 103 9.82 3.99 1.23
CA ALA A 103 10.50 3.79 2.50
C ALA A 103 11.39 2.56 2.43
N SER A 104 12.69 2.74 2.58
CA SER A 104 13.69 1.67 2.49
C SER A 104 14.47 1.54 3.79
N GLY A 105 14.35 0.41 4.45
CA GLY A 105 15.23 -0.01 5.52
C GLY A 105 16.51 -0.65 4.97
N ALA A 106 17.60 -0.53 5.68
CA ALA A 106 18.88 -1.12 5.31
C ALA A 106 19.38 -2.06 6.40
N TYR A 107 20.13 -3.08 6.01
CA TYR A 107 20.84 -3.99 6.91
C TYR A 107 20.03 -4.47 8.12
N GLY A 108 18.83 -4.97 7.87
CA GLY A 108 17.92 -5.47 8.90
C GLY A 108 16.97 -4.43 9.48
N GLY A 109 17.06 -3.17 9.11
CA GLY A 109 16.02 -2.18 9.41
C GLY A 109 14.74 -2.41 8.63
N ALA A 110 13.57 -2.08 9.19
CA ALA A 110 12.30 -2.16 8.49
C ALA A 110 12.16 -1.05 7.43
N GLY A 111 11.40 -1.30 6.37
CA GLY A 111 10.99 -0.23 5.47
C GLY A 111 10.24 0.86 6.23
N ILE A 112 9.19 0.46 6.97
CA ILE A 112 8.40 1.33 7.86
C ILE A 112 8.27 0.62 9.21
N GLY A 113 8.82 1.22 10.28
CA GLY A 113 8.72 0.65 11.61
C GLY A 113 10.01 0.70 12.41
N GLY A 114 10.45 -0.41 12.99
CA GLY A 114 11.64 -0.48 13.81
C GLY A 114 12.95 -0.53 13.02
N GLY A 115 14.03 0.05 13.54
CA GLY A 115 15.37 -0.30 13.11
C GLY A 115 15.75 -1.70 13.62
N VAL A 116 16.98 -2.15 13.34
CA VAL A 116 17.52 -3.42 13.89
C VAL A 116 17.27 -3.48 15.39
N ASN A 117 16.81 -4.63 15.89
CA ASN A 117 16.36 -4.88 17.26
C ASN A 117 15.16 -4.02 17.72
N GLY A 118 14.62 -3.15 16.88
CA GLY A 118 13.45 -2.33 17.18
C GLY A 118 12.14 -2.98 16.72
N ILE A 119 11.06 -2.59 17.33
CA ILE A 119 9.72 -3.04 16.94
C ILE A 119 8.99 -1.97 16.10
N GLY A 120 8.13 -2.41 15.19
CA GLY A 120 7.16 -1.55 14.52
C GLY A 120 5.77 -1.81 15.04
N SER A 121 4.97 -0.77 15.20
CA SER A 121 3.57 -0.90 15.61
C SER A 121 2.71 0.22 15.08
N LYS A 122 1.40 -0.06 14.92
CA LYS A 122 0.37 0.93 14.57
C LYS A 122 0.71 1.73 13.30
N VAL A 123 0.87 1.04 12.20
CA VAL A 123 1.00 1.68 10.88
C VAL A 123 -0.36 1.74 10.21
N THR A 124 -0.77 2.92 9.78
CA THR A 124 -2.03 3.16 9.06
C THR A 124 -1.73 3.74 7.67
N VAL A 125 -2.34 3.16 6.64
CA VAL A 125 -2.26 3.67 5.27
C VAL A 125 -3.68 3.90 4.74
N SER A 126 -3.96 5.11 4.28
CA SER A 126 -5.32 5.51 3.91
C SER A 126 -5.37 6.37 2.65
N GLY A 127 -6.57 6.70 2.19
CA GLY A 127 -6.81 7.56 1.03
C GLY A 127 -6.26 6.96 -0.26
N ALA A 128 -5.62 7.80 -1.06
CA ALA A 128 -4.96 7.43 -2.31
C ALA A 128 -3.44 7.20 -2.14
N ALA A 129 -2.98 6.85 -0.96
CA ALA A 129 -1.56 6.65 -0.67
C ALA A 129 -0.96 5.51 -1.51
N GLN A 130 0.16 5.77 -2.15
CA GLN A 130 0.96 4.81 -2.90
C GLN A 130 2.25 4.55 -2.14
N VAL A 131 2.30 3.48 -1.39
CA VAL A 131 3.43 3.15 -0.51
C VAL A 131 4.24 2.03 -1.11
N THR A 132 5.55 2.21 -1.21
CA THR A 132 6.52 1.13 -1.44
C THR A 132 7.39 1.02 -0.21
N ALA A 133 7.28 -0.09 0.50
CA ALA A 133 8.06 -0.40 1.69
C ALA A 133 9.04 -1.51 1.35
N THR A 134 10.33 -1.26 1.57
CA THR A 134 11.38 -2.21 1.21
C THR A 134 12.27 -2.55 2.39
N ALA A 135 12.66 -3.82 2.46
CA ALA A 135 13.71 -4.33 3.33
C ALA A 135 14.72 -5.13 2.51
N THR A 136 15.93 -5.28 3.02
CA THR A 136 16.98 -6.06 2.35
C THR A 136 17.38 -7.23 3.24
N ASP A 137 17.41 -8.43 2.68
CA ASP A 137 17.97 -9.61 3.35
C ASP A 137 19.49 -9.45 3.50
N ILE A 138 20.04 -9.89 4.61
CA ILE A 138 21.46 -9.73 4.89
C ILE A 138 22.27 -11.01 4.56
N GLY A 139 21.56 -12.12 4.29
CA GLY A 139 22.16 -13.41 4.03
C GLY A 139 22.70 -14.11 5.30
N PRO A 140 22.99 -15.42 5.21
CA PRO A 140 23.31 -16.26 6.35
C PRO A 140 24.72 -16.06 6.92
N ASP A 141 25.63 -15.44 6.19
CA ASP A 141 27.06 -15.42 6.52
C ASP A 141 27.52 -14.18 7.31
N TRP A 142 26.61 -13.26 7.56
CA TRP A 142 26.93 -12.07 8.36
C TRP A 142 26.52 -12.29 9.80
N SER A 143 27.45 -12.03 10.72
CA SER A 143 27.15 -11.93 12.17
C SER A 143 26.23 -10.75 12.51
N GLY A 144 25.52 -10.24 11.51
CA GLY A 144 24.61 -9.11 11.58
C GLY A 144 23.14 -9.52 11.80
N ALA A 145 22.28 -8.55 11.98
CA ALA A 145 20.84 -8.75 12.18
C ALA A 145 20.19 -9.42 10.95
N ALA A 146 19.13 -10.18 11.16
CA ALA A 146 18.33 -10.73 10.08
C ALA A 146 17.60 -9.65 9.28
N THR A 147 16.97 -10.06 8.17
CA THR A 147 16.09 -9.22 7.35
C THR A 147 15.07 -8.47 8.19
N GLY A 148 14.95 -7.15 8.00
CA GLY A 148 13.84 -6.37 8.57
C GLY A 148 12.51 -6.68 7.89
N ALA A 149 11.41 -6.32 8.55
CA ALA A 149 10.10 -6.32 7.94
C ALA A 149 10.00 -5.22 6.87
N THR A 150 9.14 -5.38 5.89
CA THR A 150 8.80 -4.24 5.03
C THR A 150 7.98 -3.21 5.81
N ILE A 151 7.00 -3.67 6.58
CA ILE A 151 6.27 -2.88 7.59
C ILE A 151 6.26 -3.69 8.90
N GLY A 152 6.90 -3.18 9.94
CA GLY A 152 6.98 -3.89 11.20
C GLY A 152 8.29 -3.72 11.95
N GLY A 153 8.78 -4.79 12.54
CA GLY A 153 10.03 -4.79 13.31
C GLY A 153 11.27 -4.88 12.42
N GLY A 154 12.39 -4.38 12.91
CA GLY A 154 13.70 -4.70 12.37
C GLY A 154 14.10 -6.14 12.69
N GLY A 155 15.05 -6.67 11.94
CA GLY A 155 15.68 -7.95 12.24
C GLY A 155 16.52 -7.86 13.50
N SER A 156 16.81 -8.99 14.12
CA SER A 156 17.61 -9.04 15.32
C SER A 156 18.56 -10.24 15.32
N ASN A 157 19.54 -10.19 16.20
CA ASN A 157 20.45 -11.29 16.50
C ASN A 157 20.30 -11.71 17.94
N THR A 158 20.39 -13.02 18.14
CA THR A 158 20.52 -13.63 19.46
C THR A 158 21.59 -14.73 19.40
N VAL A 159 21.81 -15.41 20.50
CA VAL A 159 22.62 -16.63 20.54
C VAL A 159 21.78 -17.78 21.03
N ASP A 160 22.00 -18.96 20.46
CA ASP A 160 21.37 -20.18 20.94
C ASP A 160 21.98 -20.67 22.28
N SER A 161 21.50 -21.79 22.80
CA SER A 161 21.98 -22.38 24.05
C SER A 161 23.48 -22.77 24.00
N ASP A 162 24.02 -22.94 22.80
CA ASP A 162 25.41 -23.34 22.56
C ASP A 162 26.33 -22.15 22.25
N GLY A 163 25.76 -20.93 22.26
CA GLY A 163 26.47 -19.68 22.01
C GLY A 163 26.64 -19.31 20.54
N ASN A 164 25.96 -20.02 19.61
CA ASN A 164 26.04 -19.69 18.19
C ASN A 164 25.09 -18.53 17.85
N PRO A 165 25.48 -17.64 16.93
CA PRO A 165 24.60 -16.56 16.48
C PRO A 165 23.35 -17.11 15.79
N VAL A 166 22.19 -16.56 16.15
CA VAL A 166 20.89 -16.86 15.51
C VAL A 166 20.28 -15.55 15.03
N SER A 167 20.06 -15.46 13.74
CA SER A 167 19.38 -14.33 13.10
C SER A 167 17.88 -14.51 13.18
N ILE A 168 17.16 -13.49 13.67
CA ILE A 168 15.71 -13.48 13.79
C ILE A 168 15.15 -12.41 12.85
N PRO A 169 14.43 -12.78 11.78
CA PRO A 169 13.80 -11.82 10.89
C PRO A 169 12.83 -10.91 11.63
N GLY A 170 12.74 -9.66 11.18
CA GLY A 170 11.76 -8.71 11.69
C GLY A 170 10.34 -9.21 11.48
N THR A 171 9.49 -8.98 12.46
CA THR A 171 8.09 -9.40 12.39
C THR A 171 7.30 -8.43 11.52
N GLU A 172 6.76 -8.92 10.41
CA GLU A 172 5.78 -8.16 9.62
C GLU A 172 4.51 -7.91 10.44
N ILE A 173 4.01 -6.69 10.39
CA ILE A 173 2.70 -6.35 10.95
C ILE A 173 1.73 -6.02 9.82
N GLN A 174 0.45 -6.32 10.05
CA GLN A 174 -0.61 -5.87 9.16
C GLN A 174 -0.82 -4.36 9.38
N ALA A 175 -0.60 -3.55 8.34
CA ALA A 175 -0.98 -2.15 8.38
C ALA A 175 -2.51 -2.02 8.40
N ASP A 176 -3.03 -1.01 9.09
CA ASP A 176 -4.45 -0.66 8.97
C ASP A 176 -4.69 0.04 7.63
N ILE A 177 -5.31 -0.67 6.70
CA ILE A 177 -5.68 -0.19 5.37
C ILE A 177 -7.18 0.04 5.22
N SER A 178 -7.95 0.03 6.31
CA SER A 178 -9.40 0.20 6.30
C SER A 178 -9.86 1.52 5.67
N GLY A 179 -9.00 2.55 5.75
CA GLY A 179 -9.22 3.86 5.13
C GLY A 179 -8.66 4.00 3.71
N LEU A 180 -8.04 2.96 3.14
CA LEU A 180 -7.45 3.02 1.80
C LEU A 180 -8.56 3.03 0.74
N THR A 181 -8.46 3.92 -0.25
CA THR A 181 -9.48 4.08 -1.31
C THR A 181 -8.97 3.62 -2.67
N THR A 182 -7.99 4.31 -3.23
CA THR A 182 -7.40 4.01 -4.55
C THR A 182 -5.90 3.75 -4.47
N GLY A 183 -5.34 3.77 -3.26
CA GLY A 183 -3.93 3.54 -3.00
C GLY A 183 -3.56 2.05 -2.93
N TYR A 184 -2.30 1.82 -2.58
CA TYR A 184 -1.75 0.48 -2.39
C TYR A 184 -0.55 0.52 -1.44
N ILE A 185 -0.20 -0.66 -0.92
CA ILE A 185 1.12 -0.92 -0.34
C ILE A 185 1.82 -1.97 -1.20
N HIS A 186 3.00 -1.65 -1.66
CA HIS A 186 3.90 -2.53 -2.37
C HIS A 186 5.05 -2.91 -1.45
N HIS A 187 5.13 -4.17 -1.11
CA HIS A 187 6.13 -4.73 -0.22
C HIS A 187 7.21 -5.43 -1.04
N ILE A 188 8.47 -5.13 -0.77
CA ILE A 188 9.60 -5.75 -1.45
C ILE A 188 10.67 -6.12 -0.43
N ILE A 189 11.09 -7.37 -0.43
CA ILE A 189 12.30 -7.82 0.25
C ILE A 189 13.32 -8.16 -0.84
N TYR A 190 14.46 -7.51 -0.78
CA TYR A 190 15.56 -7.75 -1.69
C TYR A 190 16.51 -8.82 -1.17
N ASN A 191 17.15 -9.55 -2.09
CA ASN A 191 18.29 -10.39 -1.77
C ASN A 191 19.47 -9.53 -1.29
N PRO A 192 20.42 -10.11 -0.52
CA PRO A 192 21.66 -9.42 -0.16
C PRO A 192 22.46 -9.09 -1.42
N ASP A 193 23.31 -8.08 -1.29
CA ASP A 193 24.35 -7.74 -2.28
C ASP A 193 25.53 -8.71 -2.12
N LEU A 194 25.51 -9.81 -2.87
CA LEU A 194 26.51 -10.88 -2.78
C LEU A 194 27.77 -10.59 -3.60
N ASP A 195 27.65 -9.75 -4.65
CA ASP A 195 28.78 -9.40 -5.53
C ASP A 195 29.46 -8.08 -5.14
N SER A 196 28.95 -7.42 -4.10
CA SER A 196 29.48 -6.16 -3.54
C SER A 196 29.52 -4.99 -4.53
N ASP A 197 28.58 -4.95 -5.49
CA ASP A 197 28.44 -3.84 -6.43
C ASP A 197 27.65 -2.64 -5.82
N GLY A 198 27.20 -2.77 -4.57
CA GLY A 198 26.43 -1.80 -3.82
C GLY A 198 24.93 -1.85 -4.12
N LYS A 199 24.44 -2.92 -4.74
CA LYS A 199 23.03 -3.13 -5.05
C LYS A 199 22.59 -4.54 -4.66
N PRO A 200 21.32 -4.69 -4.22
CA PRO A 200 20.76 -6.00 -3.96
C PRO A 200 20.72 -6.89 -5.21
N ASP A 201 20.97 -8.19 -5.05
CA ASP A 201 20.96 -9.20 -6.11
C ASP A 201 19.55 -9.66 -6.55
N GLY A 202 18.63 -8.75 -6.63
CA GLY A 202 17.26 -8.97 -7.08
C GLY A 202 16.24 -9.07 -5.95
N ILE A 203 15.03 -9.46 -6.31
CA ILE A 203 13.89 -9.50 -5.39
C ILE A 203 13.78 -10.92 -4.79
N LEU A 204 13.81 -11.01 -3.46
CA LEU A 204 13.58 -12.24 -2.71
C LEU A 204 12.09 -12.52 -2.56
N LYS A 205 11.31 -11.49 -2.22
CA LYS A 205 9.87 -11.58 -2.00
C LYS A 205 9.18 -10.27 -2.35
N GLU A 206 8.01 -10.37 -2.98
CA GLU A 206 7.21 -9.21 -3.39
C GLU A 206 5.72 -9.53 -3.23
N TRP A 207 4.96 -8.58 -2.69
CA TRP A 207 3.50 -8.67 -2.62
C TRP A 207 2.86 -7.29 -2.52
N TRP A 208 1.54 -7.25 -2.70
CA TRP A 208 0.77 -6.02 -2.73
C TRP A 208 -0.42 -6.10 -1.80
N GLU A 209 -0.72 -5.00 -1.12
CA GLU A 209 -1.97 -4.79 -0.42
C GLU A 209 -2.73 -3.65 -1.09
N PHE A 210 -4.01 -3.89 -1.36
CA PHE A 210 -4.89 -2.92 -1.99
C PHE A 210 -6.04 -2.58 -1.06
N ALA A 211 -6.75 -1.46 -1.34
CA ALA A 211 -7.99 -1.13 -0.67
C ALA A 211 -8.90 -2.37 -0.60
N LEU A 212 -9.32 -2.71 0.61
CA LEU A 212 -10.34 -3.74 0.77
C LEU A 212 -11.63 -3.22 0.17
N PRO A 213 -12.38 -4.05 -0.60
CA PRO A 213 -13.73 -3.69 -0.99
C PRO A 213 -14.49 -3.32 0.28
N LYS A 214 -15.07 -2.11 0.33
CA LYS A 214 -15.97 -1.78 1.44
C LYS A 214 -17.07 -2.85 1.43
N PRO A 215 -17.35 -3.52 2.56
CA PRO A 215 -18.50 -4.40 2.63
C PRO A 215 -19.71 -3.59 2.18
N ILE A 216 -20.46 -4.08 1.20
CA ILE A 216 -21.79 -3.56 0.89
C ILE A 216 -22.56 -3.73 2.20
N PRO A 217 -23.15 -2.67 2.78
CA PRO A 217 -23.91 -2.80 4.02
C PRO A 217 -24.92 -3.93 3.88
N ASP A 218 -25.02 -4.82 4.87
CA ASP A 218 -25.98 -5.90 4.90
C ASP A 218 -27.40 -5.31 4.68
N GLY A 219 -27.98 -5.56 3.50
CA GLY A 219 -29.32 -5.08 3.11
C GLY A 219 -29.37 -4.17 1.88
N GLU A 220 -28.27 -3.59 1.41
CA GLU A 220 -28.19 -2.90 0.13
C GLU A 220 -27.41 -3.75 -0.87
N SER A 221 -28.08 -4.62 -1.59
CA SER A 221 -27.47 -5.21 -2.78
C SER A 221 -27.22 -4.07 -3.77
N LEU A 222 -25.96 -3.96 -4.26
CA LEU A 222 -25.70 -3.14 -5.43
C LEU A 222 -26.69 -3.60 -6.51
N ASP A 223 -27.52 -2.66 -6.98
CA ASP A 223 -28.54 -2.96 -7.99
C ASP A 223 -27.87 -3.11 -9.38
N LEU A 224 -26.94 -4.08 -9.42
CA LEU A 224 -26.25 -4.58 -10.60
C LEU A 224 -26.75 -5.98 -10.90
N HIS A 225 -27.09 -6.21 -12.15
CA HIS A 225 -27.63 -7.47 -12.61
C HIS A 225 -26.86 -7.98 -13.82
N VAL A 226 -26.65 -9.29 -13.88
CA VAL A 226 -26.14 -9.96 -15.07
C VAL A 226 -27.20 -10.95 -15.53
N GLU A 227 -27.53 -10.87 -16.80
CA GLU A 227 -28.59 -11.68 -17.39
C GLU A 227 -28.23 -12.16 -18.81
N THR A 228 -28.93 -13.14 -19.33
CA THR A 228 -28.87 -13.49 -20.76
C THR A 228 -29.39 -12.33 -21.60
N LEU A 229 -29.10 -12.31 -22.90
CA LEU A 229 -29.67 -11.32 -23.82
C LEU A 229 -31.20 -11.40 -23.93
N LYS A 230 -31.82 -12.47 -23.40
CA LYS A 230 -33.27 -12.68 -23.31
C LYS A 230 -33.86 -12.31 -21.94
N GLY A 231 -33.04 -11.80 -21.02
CA GLY A 231 -33.48 -11.34 -19.71
C GLY A 231 -33.52 -12.40 -18.60
N ALA A 232 -33.01 -13.61 -18.81
CA ALA A 232 -32.89 -14.58 -17.72
C ALA A 232 -31.68 -14.30 -16.85
N PRO A 233 -31.80 -14.27 -15.50
CA PRO A 233 -30.70 -13.96 -14.60
C PRO A 233 -29.55 -14.98 -14.71
N LEU A 234 -28.32 -14.51 -14.62
CA LEU A 234 -27.10 -15.29 -14.66
C LEU A 234 -26.33 -15.13 -13.35
N LEU A 235 -25.63 -16.18 -12.96
CA LEU A 235 -24.65 -16.10 -11.87
C LEU A 235 -23.45 -15.28 -12.31
N PHE A 236 -22.99 -14.40 -11.43
CA PHE A 236 -21.82 -13.59 -11.64
C PHE A 236 -21.08 -13.35 -10.33
N ASN A 237 -19.80 -12.99 -10.46
CA ASN A 237 -18.96 -12.61 -9.34
C ASN A 237 -18.53 -11.16 -9.51
N THR A 238 -18.43 -10.44 -8.41
CA THR A 238 -17.86 -9.09 -8.38
C THR A 238 -16.57 -9.09 -7.57
N ARG A 239 -15.57 -8.38 -8.06
CA ARG A 239 -14.32 -8.15 -7.34
C ARG A 239 -13.83 -6.74 -7.61
N GLN A 240 -13.67 -5.94 -6.57
CA GLN A 240 -13.01 -4.65 -6.70
C GLN A 240 -11.50 -4.82 -6.61
N GLN A 241 -10.78 -4.12 -7.49
CA GLN A 241 -9.33 -4.07 -7.51
C GLN A 241 -8.91 -2.62 -7.79
N GLY A 242 -8.45 -1.92 -6.76
CA GLY A 242 -8.24 -0.47 -6.83
C GLY A 242 -9.54 0.26 -7.15
N SER A 243 -9.50 1.19 -8.12
CA SER A 243 -10.68 1.92 -8.59
C SER A 243 -11.51 1.17 -9.66
N THR A 244 -11.25 -0.13 -9.88
CA THR A 244 -11.98 -0.93 -10.88
C THR A 244 -12.82 -2.01 -10.20
N LEU A 245 -14.14 -2.00 -10.45
CA LEU A 245 -15.03 -3.11 -10.14
C LEU A 245 -15.05 -4.08 -11.31
N ARG A 246 -14.59 -5.31 -11.10
CA ARG A 246 -14.66 -6.38 -12.09
C ARG A 246 -15.92 -7.21 -11.85
N VAL A 247 -16.79 -7.30 -12.86
CA VAL A 247 -18.01 -8.13 -12.89
C VAL A 247 -17.77 -9.25 -13.89
N THR A 248 -17.77 -10.50 -13.43
CA THR A 248 -17.40 -11.68 -14.24
C THR A 248 -18.51 -12.70 -14.26
N THR A 249 -18.81 -13.22 -15.45
CA THR A 249 -19.68 -14.39 -15.66
C THR A 249 -19.05 -15.37 -16.65
N ASP A 250 -19.28 -16.66 -16.46
CA ASP A 250 -18.72 -17.74 -17.31
C ASP A 250 -19.50 -17.97 -18.61
N ASN A 251 -20.38 -17.03 -18.97
CA ASN A 251 -21.20 -17.13 -20.19
C ASN A 251 -20.47 -16.49 -21.38
N LEU A 252 -20.75 -17.01 -22.59
CA LEU A 252 -20.24 -16.47 -23.85
C LEU A 252 -20.93 -15.15 -24.24
N SER A 253 -22.21 -15.03 -23.92
CA SER A 253 -23.03 -13.86 -24.17
C SER A 253 -23.81 -13.52 -22.92
N ALA A 254 -23.78 -12.26 -22.51
CA ALA A 254 -24.48 -11.77 -21.33
C ALA A 254 -24.70 -10.26 -21.40
N ARG A 255 -25.66 -9.78 -20.62
CA ARG A 255 -25.92 -8.35 -20.41
C ARG A 255 -25.65 -8.00 -18.96
N LEU A 256 -24.81 -6.99 -18.75
CA LEU A 256 -24.69 -6.28 -17.47
C LEU A 256 -25.62 -5.08 -17.51
N HIS A 257 -26.45 -4.89 -16.50
CA HIS A 257 -27.18 -3.65 -16.31
C HIS A 257 -27.26 -3.29 -14.82
N GLY A 258 -27.52 -2.01 -14.56
CA GLY A 258 -27.62 -1.49 -13.20
C GLY A 258 -28.28 -0.12 -13.16
N THR A 259 -28.61 0.30 -11.95
CA THR A 259 -29.24 1.59 -11.70
C THR A 259 -28.23 2.72 -11.63
N ARG A 260 -28.73 3.95 -11.81
CA ARG A 260 -27.95 5.16 -11.51
C ARG A 260 -27.48 5.19 -10.06
N GLN A 261 -28.35 4.76 -9.12
CA GLN A 261 -27.99 4.70 -7.70
C GLN A 261 -26.82 3.74 -7.44
N ALA A 262 -26.78 2.60 -8.16
CA ALA A 262 -25.63 1.70 -8.08
C ALA A 262 -24.33 2.39 -8.54
N LEU A 263 -24.38 3.21 -9.60
CA LEU A 263 -23.22 3.98 -10.07
C LEU A 263 -22.78 5.06 -9.06
N GLU A 264 -23.73 5.75 -8.45
CA GLU A 264 -23.46 6.76 -7.40
C GLU A 264 -22.82 6.10 -6.19
N THR A 265 -23.35 4.97 -5.73
CA THR A 265 -22.76 4.17 -4.64
C THR A 265 -21.34 3.69 -4.99
N LEU A 266 -21.11 3.21 -6.20
CA LEU A 266 -19.78 2.80 -6.66
C LEU A 266 -18.80 3.97 -6.68
N GLN A 267 -19.23 5.15 -7.14
CA GLN A 267 -18.41 6.35 -7.15
C GLN A 267 -18.03 6.78 -5.73
N GLU A 268 -18.98 6.74 -4.78
CA GLU A 268 -18.71 7.00 -3.35
C GLU A 268 -17.73 6.00 -2.74
N GLN A 269 -17.70 4.78 -3.24
CA GLN A 269 -16.76 3.74 -2.86
C GLN A 269 -15.40 3.85 -3.56
N GLY A 270 -15.19 4.90 -4.37
CA GLY A 270 -13.94 5.14 -5.09
C GLY A 270 -13.77 4.29 -6.35
N VAL A 271 -14.88 3.70 -6.87
CA VAL A 271 -14.86 3.00 -8.15
C VAL A 271 -14.97 3.99 -9.30
N GLU A 272 -13.97 4.04 -10.15
CA GLU A 272 -13.92 4.87 -11.36
C GLU A 272 -14.32 4.08 -12.61
N GLN A 273 -14.11 2.77 -12.59
CA GLN A 273 -14.33 1.90 -13.74
C GLN A 273 -15.07 0.62 -13.37
N ILE A 274 -15.96 0.19 -14.26
CA ILE A 274 -16.58 -1.14 -14.22
C ILE A 274 -16.01 -1.96 -15.37
N GLN A 275 -15.39 -3.08 -15.08
CA GLN A 275 -14.90 -4.03 -16.07
C GLN A 275 -15.84 -5.22 -16.16
N PHE A 276 -16.61 -5.31 -17.24
CA PHE A 276 -17.49 -6.46 -17.50
C PHE A 276 -16.74 -7.52 -18.30
N VAL A 277 -16.77 -8.75 -17.80
CA VAL A 277 -16.02 -9.89 -18.32
C VAL A 277 -16.95 -11.07 -18.58
N THR A 278 -16.99 -11.49 -19.81
CA THR A 278 -17.55 -12.79 -20.24
C THR A 278 -16.42 -13.70 -20.71
N THR A 279 -16.71 -14.95 -21.05
CA THR A 279 -15.68 -15.91 -21.47
C THR A 279 -14.80 -15.40 -22.63
N LEU A 280 -15.37 -14.64 -23.57
CA LEU A 280 -14.67 -14.20 -24.78
C LEU A 280 -14.39 -12.71 -24.85
N LYS A 281 -14.96 -11.90 -23.95
CA LYS A 281 -14.91 -10.45 -24.06
C LYS A 281 -14.72 -9.76 -22.70
N THR A 282 -13.92 -8.72 -22.73
CA THR A 282 -13.80 -7.77 -21.61
C THR A 282 -14.06 -6.37 -22.14
N THR A 283 -14.92 -5.60 -21.46
CA THR A 283 -15.19 -4.19 -21.75
C THR A 283 -15.13 -3.38 -20.47
N THR A 284 -14.48 -2.24 -20.53
CA THR A 284 -14.37 -1.31 -19.40
C THR A 284 -15.27 -0.11 -19.64
N LEU A 285 -16.06 0.26 -18.65
CA LEU A 285 -16.93 1.41 -18.61
C LEU A 285 -16.44 2.40 -17.57
N SER A 286 -16.45 3.68 -17.88
CA SER A 286 -16.18 4.75 -16.90
C SER A 286 -17.46 5.05 -16.12
N VAL A 287 -17.38 5.02 -14.79
CA VAL A 287 -18.51 5.36 -13.91
C VAL A 287 -18.93 6.83 -14.11
N ALA A 288 -17.94 7.72 -14.23
CA ALA A 288 -18.20 9.15 -14.46
C ALA A 288 -18.93 9.41 -15.78
N ASP A 289 -18.54 8.72 -16.88
CA ASP A 289 -19.20 8.86 -18.17
C ASP A 289 -20.64 8.33 -18.14
N LEU A 290 -20.86 7.19 -17.46
CA LEU A 290 -22.19 6.62 -17.26
C LEU A 290 -23.12 7.57 -16.48
N LEU A 291 -22.60 8.22 -15.45
CA LEU A 291 -23.35 9.21 -14.66
C LEU A 291 -23.63 10.49 -15.47
N ALA A 292 -22.66 10.92 -16.30
CA ALA A 292 -22.79 12.13 -17.12
C ALA A 292 -23.82 11.96 -18.27
N GLU A 293 -23.99 10.76 -18.81
CA GLU A 293 -25.00 10.49 -19.85
C GLU A 293 -26.44 10.61 -19.34
N GLY A 294 -26.64 10.56 -18.03
CA GLY A 294 -27.95 10.62 -17.41
C GLY A 294 -28.74 9.33 -17.62
N GLY A 295 -30.02 9.34 -17.20
CA GLY A 295 -30.89 8.16 -17.19
C GLY A 295 -30.87 7.43 -15.86
N SER A 296 -31.91 6.62 -15.62
CA SER A 296 -32.06 5.85 -14.37
C SER A 296 -31.32 4.51 -14.42
N TRP A 297 -30.98 4.05 -15.64
CA TRP A 297 -30.36 2.75 -15.89
C TRP A 297 -29.24 2.83 -16.93
N PHE A 298 -28.26 1.95 -16.81
CA PHE A 298 -27.26 1.68 -17.84
C PHE A 298 -27.26 0.19 -18.20
N ALA A 299 -26.82 -0.15 -19.41
CA ALA A 299 -26.64 -1.53 -19.82
C ALA A 299 -25.52 -1.70 -20.86
N LEU A 300 -24.83 -2.83 -20.78
CA LEU A 300 -23.81 -3.29 -21.72
C LEU A 300 -24.05 -4.74 -22.07
N GLU A 301 -24.10 -5.02 -23.36
CA GLU A 301 -24.23 -6.38 -23.89
C GLU A 301 -22.90 -6.88 -24.44
N HIS A 302 -22.57 -8.13 -24.11
CA HIS A 302 -21.59 -8.94 -24.82
C HIS A 302 -22.32 -10.03 -25.59
N ASP A 303 -22.03 -10.14 -26.89
CA ASP A 303 -22.52 -11.23 -27.76
C ASP A 303 -21.31 -11.87 -28.44
N GLY A 304 -20.78 -12.92 -27.81
CA GLY A 304 -19.51 -13.51 -28.18
C GLY A 304 -18.35 -12.51 -28.10
N LEU A 305 -17.73 -12.19 -29.24
CA LEU A 305 -16.65 -11.19 -29.32
C LEU A 305 -17.18 -9.74 -29.46
N GLY A 306 -18.48 -9.57 -29.69
CA GLY A 306 -19.12 -8.28 -29.81
C GLY A 306 -19.38 -7.62 -28.46
N SER A 307 -19.39 -6.29 -28.46
CA SER A 307 -19.77 -5.48 -27.30
C SER A 307 -20.65 -4.33 -27.78
N ARG A 308 -21.81 -4.16 -27.14
CA ARG A 308 -22.75 -3.09 -27.48
C ARG A 308 -23.25 -2.42 -26.22
N ARG A 309 -23.00 -1.13 -26.12
CA ARG A 309 -23.62 -0.31 -25.09
C ARG A 309 -25.02 0.09 -25.50
N LEU A 310 -25.98 -0.04 -24.59
CA LEU A 310 -27.34 0.42 -24.82
C LEU A 310 -27.46 1.88 -24.38
N SER A 311 -28.28 2.66 -25.10
CA SER A 311 -28.64 4.00 -24.62
C SER A 311 -29.48 3.93 -23.35
N ALA A 312 -29.50 5.01 -22.56
CA ALA A 312 -30.27 5.09 -21.32
C ALA A 312 -31.75 4.71 -21.53
N ALA A 313 -32.36 5.17 -22.64
CA ALA A 313 -33.75 4.82 -22.97
C ALA A 313 -33.93 3.32 -23.28
N GLN A 314 -32.97 2.68 -23.94
CA GLN A 314 -32.98 1.24 -24.18
C GLN A 314 -32.78 0.44 -22.89
N ALA A 315 -31.87 0.87 -22.02
CA ALA A 315 -31.62 0.25 -20.72
C ALA A 315 -32.88 0.35 -19.83
N GLU A 316 -33.57 1.49 -19.85
CA GLU A 316 -34.80 1.71 -19.11
C GLU A 316 -35.99 0.85 -19.60
N SER A 317 -36.04 0.58 -20.90
CA SER A 317 -37.08 -0.30 -21.49
C SER A 317 -36.96 -1.75 -21.06
N LEU A 318 -35.76 -2.22 -20.68
CA LEU A 318 -35.53 -3.58 -20.17
C LEU A 318 -36.19 -3.81 -18.82
N LYS A 319 -36.33 -2.78 -17.98
CA LYS A 319 -37.04 -2.83 -16.69
C LYS A 319 -38.49 -3.27 -16.81
N CYS A 320 -39.17 -2.93 -17.91
CA CYS A 320 -40.57 -3.27 -18.12
C CYS A 320 -40.81 -4.75 -18.47
N GLN A 321 -39.76 -5.49 -18.85
CA GLN A 321 -39.85 -6.91 -19.22
C GLN A 321 -39.55 -7.84 -18.01
N MET A 322 -39.10 -7.31 -16.89
CA MET A 322 -38.71 -8.05 -15.68
C MET A 322 -39.80 -8.10 -14.60
N ARG A 323 -41.07 -7.73 -14.89
CA ARG A 323 -42.23 -7.81 -13.97
C ARG A 323 -43.14 -8.99 -14.28
#